data_0dedff7b0b7e5d57a218e44826d7c9f5
#
_entry.id   0dedff7b0b7e5d57a218e44826d7c9f5
#
_cell.length_a   1.000
_cell.length_b   1.000
_cell.length_c   1.000
_cell.angle_alpha   90.00
_cell.angle_beta   90.00
_cell.angle_gamma   90.00
#
_symmetry.space_group_name_H-M   'P 1'
#
loop_
_entity.id
_entity.type
_entity.pdbx_description
1 polymer ?
#
loop_
_entity_poly.entity_id
_entity_poly.type
_entity_poly.pdbx_seq_one_letter_code
_entity_poly.pdbx_strand_id
1 'polypeptide(L)'
;MSVSERLHSIREVLQLLFKGDAKIVINRQSIMGKSILDRSSSARQGSAGRADANTRADLLVSVYGDDSGELIQDIQSKVEALYGHSIRKTVSNALAEFNFTSGRVEVNDRGALPFVIRARLETALRRAGFKGDGLVRRKRGKRPSTKRDRLRRSRLYLPGNEPKFMINAGLHRPDAIILDLEDSVHPLEKDAARLVVRNALAEVDFMGAERMVRINQLPLGFEDLDVIVPESPDLILLPKIESASEVKQVHRRIAKIQKAAEQEKTIWLMPILESALGIENAFGIASATETVVALAMGLEDYTADLGVRKTLEGQESLYARMRLVNAARAAGVQANDSVFSDVGDIAGLSVSAHRSRGMGFEGMGCIHPRQIEPIHEAFAPTSNEIERAQEICDAFEKAESKGLSVVSLGSRMIDPPVVLRARQLVENARKAGLIH
;
A
#
# COMPACT_ATOMS: atom_id res chain seq x y z
N MET A 1 38.89 6.18 14.39
CA MET A 1 38.83 7.07 13.21
C MET A 1 37.88 8.21 13.48
N SER A 2 38.33 9.44 13.46
CA SER A 2 37.51 10.63 13.69
C SER A 2 36.63 10.94 12.45
N VAL A 3 35.60 11.76 12.66
CA VAL A 3 34.69 12.19 11.54
C VAL A 3 35.48 12.91 10.44
N SER A 4 36.60 13.56 10.78
CA SER A 4 37.52 14.24 9.85
C SER A 4 38.23 13.24 8.90
N GLU A 5 38.61 12.06 9.39
CA GLU A 5 39.28 11.03 8.57
C GLU A 5 38.32 10.36 7.60
N ARG A 6 37.02 10.21 7.95
CA ARG A 6 35.98 9.71 7.03
C ARG A 6 35.65 10.67 5.90
N LEU A 7 35.66 11.98 6.19
CA LEU A 7 35.40 12.98 5.14
C LEU A 7 36.57 13.10 4.15
N HIS A 8 37.79 12.85 4.57
CA HIS A 8 38.98 12.87 3.69
C HIS A 8 38.93 11.65 2.71
N SER A 9 38.58 10.47 3.20
CA SER A 9 38.45 9.25 2.38
C SER A 9 37.35 9.36 1.31
N ILE A 10 36.21 9.99 1.65
CA ILE A 10 35.10 10.20 0.68
C ILE A 10 35.52 11.20 -0.42
N ARG A 11 36.35 12.20 -0.10
CA ARG A 11 36.83 13.18 -1.06
C ARG A 11 37.83 12.57 -2.06
N GLU A 12 38.67 11.64 -1.64
CA GLU A 12 39.59 10.91 -2.52
C GLU A 12 38.86 9.93 -3.45
N VAL A 13 37.85 9.24 -2.96
CA VAL A 13 37.02 8.33 -3.77
C VAL A 13 36.23 9.08 -4.84
N LEU A 14 35.71 10.26 -4.52
CA LEU A 14 35.04 11.13 -5.51
C LEU A 14 36.00 11.70 -6.57
N GLN A 15 37.25 11.96 -6.23
CA GLN A 15 38.26 12.42 -7.20
C GLN A 15 38.72 11.30 -8.15
N LEU A 16 38.67 10.03 -7.74
CA LEU A 16 38.98 8.87 -8.59
C LEU A 16 37.85 8.49 -9.55
N LEU A 17 36.60 8.77 -9.21
CA LEU A 17 35.43 8.49 -10.06
C LEU A 17 35.19 9.52 -11.19
N PHE A 18 35.83 10.68 -11.13
CA PHE A 18 35.64 11.75 -12.13
C PHE A 18 36.87 12.04 -13.02
N LYS A 19 37.81 11.06 -13.14
CA LYS A 19 38.85 11.09 -14.17
C LYS A 19 38.40 10.32 -15.42
N GLY A 20 37.43 10.89 -16.12
CA GLY A 20 37.03 10.45 -17.46
C GLY A 20 36.42 11.62 -18.19
N ASP A 21 37.05 12.04 -19.29
CA ASP A 21 36.64 13.20 -20.09
C ASP A 21 35.20 13.08 -20.62
N ALA A 22 34.27 13.74 -19.94
CA ALA A 22 32.98 14.11 -20.50
C ALA A 22 32.78 15.60 -20.32
N LYS A 23 33.03 16.37 -21.37
CA LYS A 23 32.68 17.79 -21.45
C LYS A 23 31.18 17.94 -21.42
N ILE A 24 30.62 18.21 -20.22
CA ILE A 24 29.25 18.73 -20.12
C ILE A 24 29.27 20.19 -20.52
N VAL A 25 28.83 20.45 -21.77
CA VAL A 25 28.58 21.82 -22.25
C VAL A 25 27.31 22.32 -21.58
N ILE A 26 27.45 23.09 -20.51
CA ILE A 26 26.34 23.84 -19.94
C ILE A 26 26.08 25.03 -20.86
N ASN A 27 25.01 24.96 -21.65
CA ASN A 27 24.56 26.04 -22.50
C ASN A 27 24.00 27.19 -21.64
N ARG A 28 24.83 28.24 -21.43
CA ARG A 28 24.54 29.45 -20.63
C ARG A 28 23.63 30.47 -21.34
N GLN A 29 22.94 30.11 -22.42
CA GLN A 29 22.18 31.10 -23.21
C GLN A 29 20.66 31.05 -23.06
N SER A 30 20.11 30.39 -22.04
CA SER A 30 18.64 30.41 -21.78
C SER A 30 18.21 31.13 -20.50
N ILE A 31 19.10 31.88 -19.86
CA ILE A 31 18.76 32.69 -18.66
C ILE A 31 19.14 34.17 -18.93
N MET A 32 18.53 34.78 -19.94
CA MET A 32 18.43 36.23 -20.08
C MET A 32 17.11 36.59 -20.74
N GLY A 33 16.09 36.70 -19.91
CA GLY A 33 14.77 37.16 -20.28
C GLY A 33 14.03 37.81 -19.11
N LYS A 34 14.37 39.09 -18.89
CA LYS A 34 13.64 40.05 -18.04
C LYS A 34 13.82 40.02 -16.52
N SER A 35 14.89 40.67 -16.05
CA SER A 35 14.90 41.44 -14.82
C SER A 35 13.73 42.44 -14.82
N ILE A 36 12.78 42.32 -13.90
CA ILE A 36 11.96 43.42 -13.40
C ILE A 36 11.70 43.17 -11.91
N LEU A 37 12.29 44.07 -11.10
CA LEU A 37 11.90 44.42 -9.74
C LEU A 37 12.25 43.46 -8.59
N ASP A 38 13.40 43.74 -8.05
CA ASP A 38 13.72 43.72 -6.62
C ASP A 38 12.53 44.25 -5.78
N ARG A 39 11.83 43.32 -5.10
CA ARG A 39 11.08 43.57 -3.87
C ARG A 39 11.33 42.38 -2.96
N SER A 40 12.10 42.65 -1.92
CA SER A 40 12.35 41.81 -0.76
C SER A 40 11.04 41.52 0.00
N SER A 41 10.23 40.58 -0.53
CA SER A 41 9.31 39.80 0.25
C SER A 41 9.64 38.34 -0.04
N SER A 42 9.91 37.55 0.98
CA SER A 42 10.10 36.09 0.81
C SER A 42 8.82 35.51 0.24
N ALA A 43 8.70 35.44 -1.09
CA ALA A 43 7.56 34.90 -1.78
C ALA A 43 7.38 33.45 -1.33
N ARG A 44 6.30 33.15 -0.63
CA ARG A 44 5.92 31.81 -0.21
C ARG A 44 5.54 31.03 -1.45
N GLN A 45 6.37 30.06 -1.85
CA GLN A 45 6.12 29.26 -3.05
C GLN A 45 6.10 27.76 -2.72
N GLY A 46 5.16 27.04 -3.33
CA GLY A 46 5.09 25.59 -3.25
C GLY A 46 4.45 24.99 -4.50
N SER A 47 4.85 23.78 -4.86
CA SER A 47 4.29 23.07 -6.00
C SER A 47 4.08 21.59 -5.67
N ALA A 48 3.13 20.94 -6.35
CA ALA A 48 2.84 19.51 -6.21
C ALA A 48 2.23 18.92 -7.48
N GLY A 49 2.51 17.63 -7.70
CA GLY A 49 1.99 16.86 -8.82
C GLY A 49 2.83 16.99 -10.09
N ARG A 50 2.25 16.55 -11.22
CA ARG A 50 2.95 16.45 -12.52
C ARG A 50 2.00 16.78 -13.67
N ALA A 51 2.57 17.32 -14.77
CA ALA A 51 1.82 17.62 -15.98
C ALA A 51 2.63 17.39 -17.28
N ASP A 52 3.58 16.47 -17.27
CA ASP A 52 4.32 16.08 -18.47
C ASP A 52 3.41 15.41 -19.52
N ALA A 53 3.94 15.15 -20.72
CA ALA A 53 3.17 14.61 -21.84
C ALA A 53 2.53 13.24 -21.56
N ASN A 54 3.15 12.44 -20.70
CA ASN A 54 2.69 11.09 -20.33
C ASN A 54 1.80 11.07 -19.09
N THR A 55 1.66 12.18 -18.38
CA THR A 55 0.81 12.29 -17.20
C THR A 55 -0.65 12.08 -17.56
N ARG A 56 -1.34 11.26 -16.76
CA ARG A 56 -2.79 11.00 -16.85
C ARG A 56 -3.41 11.05 -15.47
N ALA A 57 -4.62 11.58 -15.38
CA ALA A 57 -5.41 11.67 -14.15
C ALA A 57 -4.68 12.36 -12.99
N ASP A 58 -3.78 13.28 -13.30
CA ASP A 58 -3.01 14.09 -12.34
C ASP A 58 -2.94 15.54 -12.86
N LEU A 59 -2.35 16.45 -12.08
CA LEU A 59 -2.14 17.85 -12.44
C LEU A 59 -0.87 18.37 -11.75
N LEU A 60 -0.26 19.41 -12.30
CA LEU A 60 0.75 20.22 -11.63
C LEU A 60 0.09 21.47 -11.08
N VAL A 61 0.25 21.71 -9.79
CA VAL A 61 -0.18 22.95 -9.12
C VAL A 61 1.04 23.69 -8.63
N SER A 62 1.11 24.98 -8.88
CA SER A 62 2.08 25.91 -8.28
C SER A 62 1.35 27.05 -7.59
N VAL A 63 1.74 27.35 -6.35
CA VAL A 63 1.16 28.39 -5.52
C VAL A 63 2.24 29.41 -5.17
N TYR A 64 1.90 30.68 -5.35
CA TYR A 64 2.75 31.82 -5.02
C TYR A 64 1.92 32.75 -4.13
N GLY A 65 2.25 32.79 -2.84
CA GLY A 65 1.59 33.67 -1.88
C GLY A 65 2.21 35.06 -1.89
N ASP A 66 1.38 36.08 -1.87
CA ASP A 66 1.77 37.47 -1.69
C ASP A 66 0.80 38.20 -0.76
N ASP A 67 1.05 39.49 -0.51
CA ASP A 67 0.22 40.35 0.32
C ASP A 67 -0.58 41.38 -0.53
N SER A 68 -0.81 41.07 -1.84
CA SER A 68 -1.51 41.99 -2.77
C SER A 68 -3.00 42.17 -2.45
N GLY A 69 -3.59 41.22 -1.75
CA GLY A 69 -5.04 41.16 -1.50
C GLY A 69 -5.83 40.65 -2.72
N GLU A 70 -5.16 40.28 -3.82
CA GLU A 70 -5.78 39.73 -5.03
C GLU A 70 -5.44 38.25 -5.20
N LEU A 71 -6.41 37.44 -5.60
CA LEU A 71 -6.25 36.03 -5.92
C LEU A 71 -6.34 35.79 -7.42
N ILE A 72 -5.23 35.44 -8.05
CA ILE A 72 -5.14 35.14 -9.48
C ILE A 72 -5.12 33.61 -9.66
N GLN A 73 -6.02 33.09 -10.51
CA GLN A 73 -6.08 31.69 -10.86
C GLN A 73 -5.84 31.50 -12.35
N ASP A 74 -4.72 30.87 -12.72
CA ASP A 74 -4.38 30.49 -14.09
C ASP A 74 -4.54 28.98 -14.22
N ILE A 75 -5.61 28.53 -14.89
CA ILE A 75 -5.99 27.13 -14.97
C ILE A 75 -6.05 26.71 -16.44
N GLN A 76 -5.16 25.80 -16.81
CA GLN A 76 -5.10 25.16 -18.12
C GLN A 76 -5.43 23.68 -17.97
N SER A 77 -6.36 23.15 -18.77
CA SER A 77 -6.76 21.76 -18.70
C SER A 77 -6.79 21.09 -20.07
N LYS A 78 -6.26 19.86 -20.14
CA LYS A 78 -6.38 19.01 -21.34
C LYS A 78 -7.82 18.61 -21.66
N VAL A 79 -8.69 18.64 -20.66
CA VAL A 79 -10.11 18.27 -20.75
C VAL A 79 -11.05 19.47 -20.58
N GLU A 80 -10.55 20.67 -20.90
CA GLU A 80 -11.22 21.96 -20.75
C GLU A 80 -12.64 21.96 -21.31
N ALA A 81 -12.84 21.46 -22.53
CA ALA A 81 -14.11 21.49 -23.22
C ALA A 81 -15.25 20.76 -22.49
N LEU A 82 -14.91 19.71 -21.71
CA LEU A 82 -15.89 18.88 -21.00
C LEU A 82 -15.98 19.22 -19.51
N TYR A 83 -14.84 19.51 -18.87
CA TYR A 83 -14.76 19.59 -17.41
C TYR A 83 -14.17 20.89 -16.89
N GLY A 84 -13.80 21.86 -17.72
CA GLY A 84 -13.15 23.11 -17.32
C GLY A 84 -13.90 23.86 -16.24
N HIS A 85 -15.23 23.99 -16.36
CA HIS A 85 -16.06 24.63 -15.32
C HIS A 85 -15.97 23.89 -13.97
N SER A 86 -16.06 22.57 -13.99
CA SER A 86 -15.99 21.74 -12.78
C SER A 86 -14.61 21.80 -12.12
N ILE A 87 -13.53 21.82 -12.93
CA ILE A 87 -12.16 21.95 -12.43
C ILE A 87 -11.96 23.30 -11.74
N ARG A 88 -12.35 24.43 -12.40
CA ARG A 88 -12.27 25.78 -11.81
C ARG A 88 -13.04 25.86 -10.50
N LYS A 89 -14.27 25.35 -10.48
CA LYS A 89 -15.09 25.33 -9.29
C LYS A 89 -14.42 24.53 -8.16
N THR A 90 -13.80 23.37 -8.48
CA THR A 90 -13.10 22.55 -7.49
C THR A 90 -11.89 23.29 -6.92
N VAL A 91 -11.08 23.93 -7.77
CA VAL A 91 -9.92 24.73 -7.35
C VAL A 91 -10.36 25.90 -6.49
N SER A 92 -11.30 26.72 -6.95
CA SER A 92 -11.78 27.90 -6.21
C SER A 92 -12.37 27.53 -4.85
N ASN A 93 -13.18 26.47 -4.77
CA ASN A 93 -13.72 25.99 -3.51
C ASN A 93 -12.63 25.53 -2.55
N ALA A 94 -11.64 24.80 -3.06
CA ALA A 94 -10.52 24.32 -2.24
C ALA A 94 -9.65 25.46 -1.71
N LEU A 95 -9.40 26.50 -2.51
CA LEU A 95 -8.68 27.70 -2.08
C LEU A 95 -9.46 28.45 -0.98
N ALA A 96 -10.77 28.59 -1.16
CA ALA A 96 -11.62 29.23 -0.14
C ALA A 96 -11.68 28.43 1.16
N GLU A 97 -11.80 27.09 1.11
CA GLU A 97 -11.77 26.21 2.28
C GLU A 97 -10.40 26.27 3.02
N PHE A 98 -9.31 26.52 2.29
CA PHE A 98 -7.97 26.68 2.87
C PHE A 98 -7.69 28.10 3.37
N ASN A 99 -8.63 29.05 3.17
CA ASN A 99 -8.49 30.46 3.45
C ASN A 99 -7.33 31.12 2.68
N PHE A 100 -7.04 30.64 1.46
CA PHE A 100 -6.05 31.26 0.59
C PHE A 100 -6.70 32.34 -0.26
N THR A 101 -6.48 33.61 0.08
CA THR A 101 -7.21 34.78 -0.46
C THR A 101 -6.33 35.74 -1.24
N SER A 102 -5.00 35.57 -1.23
CA SER A 102 -4.06 36.48 -1.88
C SER A 102 -2.89 35.71 -2.48
N GLY A 103 -2.56 36.05 -3.73
CA GLY A 103 -1.47 35.44 -4.47
C GLY A 103 -1.89 34.83 -5.80
N ARG A 104 -1.03 33.99 -6.38
CA ARG A 104 -1.26 33.35 -7.68
C ARG A 104 -1.25 31.83 -7.56
N VAL A 105 -2.19 31.20 -8.23
CA VAL A 105 -2.28 29.73 -8.36
C VAL A 105 -2.28 29.36 -9.83
N GLU A 106 -1.29 28.58 -10.24
CA GLU A 106 -1.17 28.03 -11.57
C GLU A 106 -1.50 26.55 -11.55
N VAL A 107 -2.37 26.11 -12.44
CA VAL A 107 -2.83 24.72 -12.54
C VAL A 107 -2.67 24.25 -13.98
N ASN A 108 -1.89 23.18 -14.18
CA ASN A 108 -1.81 22.47 -15.47
C ASN A 108 -2.41 21.08 -15.29
N ASP A 109 -3.67 20.92 -15.69
CA ASP A 109 -4.45 19.69 -15.49
C ASP A 109 -4.32 18.72 -16.67
N ARG A 110 -4.13 17.45 -16.35
CA ARG A 110 -4.06 16.29 -17.26
C ARG A 110 -5.22 15.31 -17.03
N GLY A 111 -6.38 15.84 -16.70
CA GLY A 111 -7.61 15.08 -16.46
C GLY A 111 -7.70 14.53 -15.03
N ALA A 112 -7.25 15.28 -14.04
CA ALA A 112 -7.34 14.91 -12.64
C ALA A 112 -8.80 14.89 -12.15
N LEU A 113 -9.10 13.91 -11.30
CA LEU A 113 -10.38 13.89 -10.59
C LEU A 113 -10.37 14.83 -9.38
N PRO A 114 -11.55 15.25 -8.86
CA PRO A 114 -11.64 16.20 -7.76
C PRO A 114 -10.77 15.84 -6.55
N PHE A 115 -10.70 14.56 -6.16
CA PHE A 115 -9.90 14.12 -5.02
C PHE A 115 -8.38 14.37 -5.23
N VAL A 116 -7.89 14.27 -6.49
CA VAL A 116 -6.50 14.54 -6.85
C VAL A 116 -6.24 16.04 -6.85
N ILE A 117 -7.13 16.83 -7.48
CA ILE A 117 -7.03 18.30 -7.52
C ILE A 117 -6.87 18.83 -6.10
N ARG A 118 -7.74 18.41 -5.19
CA ARG A 118 -7.74 18.83 -3.77
C ARG A 118 -6.45 18.42 -3.06
N ALA A 119 -5.97 17.18 -3.28
CA ALA A 119 -4.75 16.68 -2.66
C ALA A 119 -3.51 17.46 -3.12
N ARG A 120 -3.37 17.69 -4.44
CA ARG A 120 -2.23 18.42 -5.01
C ARG A 120 -2.24 19.89 -4.60
N LEU A 121 -3.41 20.53 -4.60
CA LEU A 121 -3.56 21.90 -4.16
C LEU A 121 -3.20 22.06 -2.68
N GLU A 122 -3.73 21.20 -1.80
CA GLU A 122 -3.38 21.22 -0.37
C GLU A 122 -1.87 20.98 -0.16
N THR A 123 -1.26 20.07 -0.91
CA THR A 123 0.18 19.85 -0.85
C THR A 123 0.97 21.09 -1.24
N ALA A 124 0.61 21.73 -2.35
CA ALA A 124 1.30 22.95 -2.82
C ALA A 124 1.17 24.09 -1.82
N LEU A 125 -0.01 24.30 -1.24
CA LEU A 125 -0.24 25.31 -0.19
C LEU A 125 0.60 25.03 1.06
N ARG A 126 0.66 23.78 1.52
CA ARG A 126 1.49 23.38 2.68
C ARG A 126 2.98 23.55 2.41
N ARG A 127 3.46 23.18 1.21
CA ARG A 127 4.84 23.39 0.77
C ARG A 127 5.21 24.87 0.67
N ALA A 128 4.24 25.73 0.35
CA ALA A 128 4.38 27.18 0.38
C ALA A 128 4.34 27.77 1.81
N GLY A 129 4.20 26.94 2.84
CA GLY A 129 4.18 27.35 4.25
C GLY A 129 2.85 27.88 4.76
N PHE A 130 1.76 27.73 3.98
CA PHE A 130 0.41 28.05 4.46
C PHE A 130 -0.09 26.96 5.40
N LYS A 131 -0.70 27.37 6.50
CA LYS A 131 -1.29 26.48 7.51
C LYS A 131 -2.81 26.54 7.36
N GLY A 132 -3.45 25.38 7.36
CA GLY A 132 -4.89 25.25 7.36
C GLY A 132 -5.27 23.89 7.95
N ASP A 133 -6.52 23.74 8.36
CA ASP A 133 -7.05 22.49 8.95
C ASP A 133 -7.18 21.35 7.94
N GLY A 134 -6.74 21.59 6.71
CA GLY A 134 -6.88 20.70 5.58
C GLY A 134 -8.22 20.89 4.86
N LEU A 135 -8.28 20.41 3.63
CA LEU A 135 -9.50 20.54 2.83
C LEU A 135 -10.57 19.57 3.30
N VAL A 136 -11.80 20.06 3.46
CA VAL A 136 -12.95 19.21 3.82
C VAL A 136 -13.15 18.14 2.75
N ARG A 137 -13.23 16.89 3.19
CA ARG A 137 -13.39 15.73 2.32
C ARG A 137 -14.84 15.28 2.30
N ARG A 138 -15.28 14.82 1.13
CA ARG A 138 -16.60 14.22 1.01
C ARG A 138 -16.60 12.87 1.74
N LYS A 139 -17.09 12.82 2.97
CA LYS A 139 -17.21 11.56 3.72
C LYS A 139 -18.26 10.67 3.04
N ARG A 140 -17.86 9.52 2.56
CA ARG A 140 -18.80 8.41 2.31
C ARG A 140 -19.30 7.90 3.66
N GLY A 141 -20.55 7.40 3.70
CA GLY A 141 -21.15 6.89 4.94
C GLY A 141 -20.29 5.87 5.68
N LYS A 142 -20.60 5.63 6.97
CA LYS A 142 -19.89 4.68 7.82
C LYS A 142 -19.76 3.33 7.10
N ARG A 143 -18.53 2.84 6.93
CA ARG A 143 -18.24 1.50 6.39
C ARG A 143 -18.00 0.54 7.54
N PRO A 144 -18.57 -0.68 7.51
CA PRO A 144 -18.28 -1.67 8.54
C PRO A 144 -16.82 -2.11 8.51
N SER A 145 -16.33 -2.66 9.62
CA SER A 145 -15.03 -3.34 9.66
C SER A 145 -15.07 -4.57 8.74
N THR A 146 -13.96 -4.85 8.06
CA THR A 146 -13.82 -6.11 7.35
C THR A 146 -13.66 -7.26 8.33
N LYS A 147 -14.06 -8.48 7.92
CA LYS A 147 -13.92 -9.66 8.78
C LYS A 147 -12.45 -10.00 9.00
N ARG A 148 -12.11 -10.49 10.19
CA ARG A 148 -10.75 -10.93 10.54
C ARG A 148 -10.25 -12.01 9.59
N ASP A 149 -11.11 -12.96 9.26
CA ASP A 149 -10.85 -14.15 8.44
C ASP A 149 -11.22 -13.98 6.97
N ARG A 150 -11.31 -12.73 6.48
CA ARG A 150 -11.53 -12.41 5.08
C ARG A 150 -10.48 -13.08 4.19
N LEU A 151 -10.86 -13.50 2.98
CA LEU A 151 -9.91 -13.92 1.96
C LEU A 151 -9.01 -12.75 1.56
N ARG A 152 -7.69 -12.98 1.51
CA ARG A 152 -6.65 -12.04 1.09
C ARG A 152 -5.69 -12.70 0.09
N ARG A 153 -6.26 -13.43 -0.90
CA ARG A 153 -5.50 -14.18 -1.90
C ARG A 153 -4.62 -13.28 -2.75
N SER A 154 -5.20 -12.20 -3.28
CA SER A 154 -4.48 -11.18 -4.06
C SER A 154 -4.51 -9.83 -3.35
N ARG A 155 -3.35 -9.21 -3.23
CA ARG A 155 -3.18 -7.88 -2.62
C ARG A 155 -2.45 -6.99 -3.63
N LEU A 156 -3.21 -6.15 -4.37
CA LEU A 156 -2.69 -5.33 -5.46
C LEU A 156 -2.03 -4.07 -4.90
N TYR A 157 -0.71 -3.95 -5.10
CA TYR A 157 0.06 -2.76 -4.76
C TYR A 157 -0.13 -1.65 -5.79
N LEU A 158 -0.42 -0.44 -5.32
CA LEU A 158 -0.57 0.76 -6.12
C LEU A 158 0.27 1.89 -5.50
N PRO A 159 1.20 2.51 -6.25
CA PRO A 159 1.96 3.64 -5.76
C PRO A 159 1.05 4.79 -5.31
N GLY A 160 1.25 5.28 -4.09
CA GLY A 160 0.41 6.29 -3.45
C GLY A 160 0.44 7.67 -4.11
N ASN A 161 1.45 7.95 -4.94
CA ASN A 161 1.57 9.20 -5.70
C ASN A 161 1.09 9.08 -7.15
N GLU A 162 0.51 7.93 -7.58
CA GLU A 162 0.05 7.66 -8.94
C GLU A 162 -1.48 7.47 -8.99
N PRO A 163 -2.27 8.54 -8.95
CA PRO A 163 -3.73 8.45 -8.86
C PRO A 163 -4.38 7.68 -10.03
N LYS A 164 -3.76 7.67 -11.22
CA LYS A 164 -4.24 6.93 -12.39
C LYS A 164 -4.46 5.44 -12.14
N PHE A 165 -3.67 4.84 -11.24
CA PHE A 165 -3.81 3.42 -10.91
C PHE A 165 -4.93 3.16 -9.88
N MET A 166 -5.33 4.16 -9.10
CA MET A 166 -6.33 4.00 -8.05
C MET A 166 -7.76 4.00 -8.59
N ILE A 167 -8.02 4.79 -9.63
CA ILE A 167 -9.38 5.13 -10.11
C ILE A 167 -10.18 3.89 -10.51
N ASN A 168 -9.55 2.95 -11.22
CA ASN A 168 -10.19 1.75 -11.76
C ASN A 168 -9.69 0.44 -11.12
N ALA A 169 -8.94 0.52 -10.03
CA ALA A 169 -8.32 -0.65 -9.42
C ALA A 169 -9.32 -1.74 -9.00
N GLY A 170 -10.49 -1.35 -8.51
CA GLY A 170 -11.55 -2.26 -8.10
C GLY A 170 -12.15 -3.09 -9.25
N LEU A 171 -12.09 -2.59 -10.50
CA LEU A 171 -12.58 -3.32 -11.67
C LEU A 171 -11.85 -4.64 -11.92
N HIS A 172 -10.60 -4.74 -11.46
CA HIS A 172 -9.80 -5.96 -11.58
C HIS A 172 -10.10 -7.01 -10.50
N ARG A 173 -11.03 -6.70 -9.57
CA ARG A 173 -11.53 -7.59 -8.51
C ARG A 173 -10.44 -8.25 -7.65
N PRO A 174 -9.40 -7.54 -7.19
CA PRO A 174 -8.49 -8.09 -6.19
C PRO A 174 -9.22 -8.27 -4.87
N ASP A 175 -8.79 -9.21 -4.02
CA ASP A 175 -9.31 -9.33 -2.66
C ASP A 175 -8.97 -8.08 -1.82
N ALA A 176 -7.79 -7.47 -2.08
CA ALA A 176 -7.36 -6.24 -1.44
C ALA A 176 -6.55 -5.33 -2.37
N ILE A 177 -6.59 -4.04 -2.09
CA ILE A 177 -5.79 -3.00 -2.75
C ILE A 177 -4.92 -2.34 -1.67
N ILE A 178 -3.61 -2.28 -1.93
CA ILE A 178 -2.63 -1.62 -1.08
C ILE A 178 -2.27 -0.28 -1.70
N LEU A 179 -2.65 0.81 -1.06
CA LEU A 179 -2.17 2.15 -1.38
C LEU A 179 -0.82 2.34 -0.68
N ASP A 180 0.25 2.39 -1.46
CA ASP A 180 1.60 2.32 -0.94
C ASP A 180 2.20 3.71 -0.73
N LEU A 181 2.64 4.00 0.49
CA LEU A 181 3.36 5.23 0.87
C LEU A 181 4.86 5.01 1.03
N GLU A 182 5.32 3.75 0.95
CA GLU A 182 6.70 3.38 1.22
C GLU A 182 7.55 3.35 -0.08
N ASP A 183 8.15 2.25 -0.45
CA ASP A 183 9.20 2.14 -1.47
C ASP A 183 8.80 2.63 -2.86
N SER A 184 7.53 2.52 -3.23
CA SER A 184 7.05 3.00 -4.53
C SER A 184 6.93 4.53 -4.65
N VAL A 185 7.18 5.26 -3.57
CA VAL A 185 7.06 6.73 -3.52
C VAL A 185 8.41 7.36 -3.23
N HIS A 186 8.83 8.27 -4.11
CA HIS A 186 10.07 9.02 -3.92
C HIS A 186 10.07 9.80 -2.58
N PRO A 187 11.19 9.88 -1.84
CA PRO A 187 11.26 10.57 -0.53
C PRO A 187 10.71 12.00 -0.54
N LEU A 188 10.96 12.79 -1.60
CA LEU A 188 10.46 14.16 -1.74
C LEU A 188 8.98 14.28 -2.07
N GLU A 189 8.29 13.16 -2.31
CA GLU A 189 6.86 13.11 -2.65
C GLU A 189 6.01 12.39 -1.58
N LYS A 190 6.60 12.01 -0.44
CA LYS A 190 5.90 11.31 0.63
C LYS A 190 4.73 12.13 1.20
N ASP A 191 4.91 13.42 1.38
CA ASP A 191 3.87 14.35 1.83
C ASP A 191 2.71 14.46 0.84
N ALA A 192 3.01 14.56 -0.45
CA ALA A 192 2.02 14.61 -1.53
C ALA A 192 1.26 13.30 -1.68
N ALA A 193 1.96 12.15 -1.65
CA ALA A 193 1.37 10.83 -1.71
C ALA A 193 0.38 10.58 -0.55
N ARG A 194 0.76 10.99 0.66
CA ARG A 194 -0.07 10.88 1.87
C ARG A 194 -1.42 11.54 1.68
N LEU A 195 -1.48 12.74 1.08
CA LEU A 195 -2.72 13.46 0.83
C LEU A 195 -3.53 12.85 -0.32
N VAL A 196 -2.88 12.33 -1.36
CA VAL A 196 -3.57 11.60 -2.44
C VAL A 196 -4.20 10.33 -1.91
N VAL A 197 -3.47 9.52 -1.13
CA VAL A 197 -3.98 8.28 -0.50
C VAL A 197 -5.13 8.58 0.45
N ARG A 198 -5.00 9.60 1.30
CA ARG A 198 -6.06 10.06 2.18
C ARG A 198 -7.35 10.36 1.41
N ASN A 199 -7.26 11.17 0.36
CA ASN A 199 -8.43 11.54 -0.43
C ASN A 199 -8.98 10.35 -1.24
N ALA A 200 -8.12 9.45 -1.73
CA ALA A 200 -8.56 8.23 -2.41
C ALA A 200 -9.35 7.30 -1.47
N LEU A 201 -8.93 7.11 -0.23
CA LEU A 201 -9.68 6.35 0.78
C LEU A 201 -11.08 6.94 1.04
N ALA A 202 -11.20 8.27 0.99
CA ALA A 202 -12.47 8.96 1.20
C ALA A 202 -13.40 8.88 -0.03
N GLU A 203 -12.88 8.96 -1.26
CA GLU A 203 -13.68 9.24 -2.45
C GLU A 203 -13.71 8.12 -3.50
N VAL A 204 -12.64 7.28 -3.60
CA VAL A 204 -12.58 6.23 -4.62
C VAL A 204 -13.39 5.01 -4.19
N ASP A 205 -14.14 4.44 -5.16
CA ASP A 205 -14.81 3.15 -4.97
C ASP A 205 -13.91 2.00 -5.41
N PHE A 206 -13.44 1.22 -4.46
CA PHE A 206 -12.62 0.04 -4.72
C PHE A 206 -13.46 -1.25 -4.88
N MET A 207 -14.79 -1.11 -5.13
CA MET A 207 -15.70 -2.21 -5.49
C MET A 207 -15.65 -3.42 -4.55
N GLY A 208 -15.57 -3.17 -3.24
CA GLY A 208 -15.54 -4.21 -2.23
C GLY A 208 -14.17 -4.82 -1.92
N ALA A 209 -13.11 -4.45 -2.63
CA ALA A 209 -11.75 -4.80 -2.25
C ALA A 209 -11.41 -4.22 -0.87
N GLU A 210 -10.64 -4.94 -0.04
CA GLU A 210 -10.16 -4.45 1.25
C GLU A 210 -9.17 -3.31 1.03
N ARG A 211 -9.41 -2.15 1.66
CA ARG A 211 -8.61 -0.95 1.49
C ARG A 211 -7.45 -0.97 2.46
N MET A 212 -6.29 -1.32 1.95
CA MET A 212 -5.07 -1.40 2.72
C MET A 212 -4.17 -0.20 2.44
N VAL A 213 -3.38 0.21 3.42
CA VAL A 213 -2.32 1.21 3.25
C VAL A 213 -1.01 0.64 3.78
N ARG A 214 0.03 0.62 2.97
CA ARG A 214 1.39 0.40 3.46
C ARG A 214 1.98 1.76 3.86
N ILE A 215 2.20 1.94 5.15
CA ILE A 215 2.81 3.17 5.68
C ILE A 215 4.32 3.14 5.49
N ASN A 216 4.98 4.26 5.66
CA ASN A 216 6.43 4.31 5.71
C ASN A 216 6.97 3.56 6.94
N GLN A 217 8.24 3.15 6.87
CA GLN A 217 8.96 2.62 8.02
C GLN A 217 8.91 3.61 9.19
N LEU A 218 8.86 3.09 10.41
CA LEU A 218 8.91 3.95 11.60
C LEU A 218 10.28 4.65 11.72
N PRO A 219 10.34 5.91 12.19
CA PRO A 219 9.23 6.68 12.79
C PRO A 219 8.34 7.45 11.80
N LEU A 220 8.71 7.59 10.52
CA LEU A 220 7.96 8.37 9.52
C LEU A 220 6.51 7.85 9.35
N GLY A 221 6.30 6.54 9.49
CA GLY A 221 4.98 5.94 9.43
C GLY A 221 3.96 6.49 10.46
N PHE A 222 4.41 7.10 11.57
CA PHE A 222 3.50 7.75 12.50
C PHE A 222 2.82 8.99 11.91
N GLU A 223 3.53 9.73 11.04
CA GLU A 223 2.94 10.86 10.32
C GLU A 223 1.90 10.39 9.30
N ASP A 224 2.14 9.22 8.68
CA ASP A 224 1.16 8.62 7.78
C ASP A 224 -0.11 8.24 8.53
N LEU A 225 0.02 7.60 9.69
CA LEU A 225 -1.12 7.22 10.54
C LEU A 225 -1.98 8.43 10.91
N ASP A 226 -1.38 9.55 11.26
CA ASP A 226 -2.12 10.77 11.66
C ASP A 226 -3.04 11.29 10.55
N VAL A 227 -2.67 11.06 9.29
CA VAL A 227 -3.43 11.52 8.12
C VAL A 227 -4.37 10.43 7.58
N ILE A 228 -3.99 9.15 7.65
CA ILE A 228 -4.70 8.04 7.01
C ILE A 228 -5.76 7.42 7.92
N VAL A 229 -5.49 7.27 9.21
CA VAL A 229 -6.42 6.64 10.17
C VAL A 229 -7.77 7.35 10.23
N PRO A 230 -7.86 8.70 10.18
CA PRO A 230 -9.16 9.40 10.12
C PRO A 230 -10.04 9.02 8.93
N GLU A 231 -9.48 8.44 7.84
CA GLU A 231 -10.23 7.95 6.68
C GLU A 231 -10.69 6.50 6.82
N SER A 232 -10.44 5.89 7.98
CA SER A 232 -10.87 4.54 8.32
C SER A 232 -10.51 3.50 7.24
N PRO A 233 -9.22 3.30 6.93
CA PRO A 233 -8.79 2.17 6.11
C PRO A 233 -9.24 0.86 6.76
N ASP A 234 -9.21 -0.23 6.01
CA ASP A 234 -9.60 -1.53 6.54
C ASP A 234 -8.41 -2.23 7.24
N LEU A 235 -7.19 -2.00 6.71
CA LEU A 235 -5.98 -2.61 7.22
C LEU A 235 -4.75 -1.72 6.95
N ILE A 236 -3.79 -1.72 7.87
CA ILE A 236 -2.48 -1.06 7.72
C ILE A 236 -1.40 -2.13 7.61
N LEU A 237 -0.59 -2.07 6.54
CA LEU A 237 0.63 -2.84 6.40
C LEU A 237 1.78 -2.08 7.06
N LEU A 238 2.57 -2.80 7.85
CA LEU A 238 3.70 -2.29 8.60
C LEU A 238 4.99 -2.84 8.01
N PRO A 239 5.77 -2.05 7.24
CA PRO A 239 7.00 -2.52 6.64
C PRO A 239 8.11 -2.64 7.69
N LYS A 240 9.08 -3.49 7.42
CA LYS A 240 10.37 -3.63 8.14
C LYS A 240 10.21 -3.78 9.66
N ILE A 241 9.20 -4.57 10.06
CA ILE A 241 8.93 -4.83 11.48
C ILE A 241 9.85 -5.93 11.99
N GLU A 242 10.54 -5.64 13.08
CA GLU A 242 11.47 -6.54 13.73
C GLU A 242 11.08 -6.92 15.17
N SER A 243 10.09 -6.24 15.77
CA SER A 243 9.69 -6.49 17.15
C SER A 243 8.18 -6.33 17.40
N ALA A 244 7.69 -7.08 18.39
CA ALA A 244 6.34 -6.90 18.92
C ALA A 244 6.11 -5.50 19.53
N SER A 245 7.17 -4.84 19.98
CA SER A 245 7.11 -3.49 20.54
C SER A 245 6.67 -2.46 19.51
N GLU A 246 7.20 -2.53 18.28
CA GLU A 246 6.84 -1.65 17.17
C GLU A 246 5.36 -1.80 16.81
N VAL A 247 4.87 -3.04 16.69
CA VAL A 247 3.45 -3.31 16.42
C VAL A 247 2.56 -2.71 17.51
N LYS A 248 2.94 -2.86 18.79
CA LYS A 248 2.21 -2.27 19.93
C LYS A 248 2.24 -0.74 19.92
N GLN A 249 3.32 -0.12 19.45
CA GLN A 249 3.40 1.33 19.31
C GLN A 249 2.42 1.83 18.24
N VAL A 250 2.39 1.17 17.08
CA VAL A 250 1.44 1.47 16.00
C VAL A 250 0.00 1.29 16.46
N HIS A 251 -0.31 0.15 17.09
CA HIS A 251 -1.66 -0.12 17.62
C HIS A 251 -2.13 0.99 18.58
N ARG A 252 -1.28 1.40 19.52
CA ARG A 252 -1.59 2.50 20.44
C ARG A 252 -1.77 3.84 19.72
N ARG A 253 -0.96 4.12 18.69
CA ARG A 253 -1.11 5.36 17.90
C ARG A 253 -2.46 5.38 17.18
N ILE A 254 -2.84 4.29 16.53
CA ILE A 254 -4.14 4.15 15.86
C ILE A 254 -5.28 4.35 16.86
N ALA A 255 -5.26 3.66 18.00
CA ALA A 255 -6.29 3.79 19.03
C ALA A 255 -6.44 5.25 19.55
N LYS A 256 -5.32 5.96 19.73
CA LYS A 256 -5.33 7.37 20.13
C LYS A 256 -5.99 8.26 19.05
N ILE A 257 -5.68 8.05 17.78
CA ILE A 257 -6.26 8.83 16.67
C ILE A 257 -7.75 8.53 16.54
N GLN A 258 -8.14 7.25 16.59
CA GLN A 258 -9.53 6.83 16.51
C GLN A 258 -10.38 7.42 17.64
N LYS A 259 -9.85 7.41 18.87
CA LYS A 259 -10.53 8.04 20.01
C LYS A 259 -10.75 9.54 19.78
N ALA A 260 -9.75 10.26 19.27
CA ALA A 260 -9.87 11.69 18.97
C ALA A 260 -10.84 11.98 17.82
N ALA A 261 -11.01 11.04 16.88
CA ALA A 261 -11.91 11.14 15.73
C ALA A 261 -13.28 10.49 15.96
N GLU A 262 -13.57 10.01 17.17
CA GLU A 262 -14.82 9.30 17.55
C GLU A 262 -15.15 8.12 16.60
N GLN A 263 -14.12 7.32 16.27
CA GLN A 263 -14.22 6.19 15.36
C GLN A 263 -14.17 4.86 16.11
N GLU A 264 -15.11 3.97 15.79
CA GLU A 264 -15.21 2.64 16.41
C GLU A 264 -14.78 1.49 15.48
N LYS A 265 -14.54 1.80 14.19
CA LYS A 265 -14.18 0.79 13.22
C LYS A 265 -12.84 0.14 13.56
N THR A 266 -12.79 -1.20 13.66
CA THR A 266 -11.52 -1.91 13.79
C THR A 266 -10.66 -1.73 12.52
N ILE A 267 -9.43 -1.30 12.71
CA ILE A 267 -8.39 -1.25 11.68
C ILE A 267 -7.42 -2.39 11.95
N TRP A 268 -7.32 -3.32 10.99
CA TRP A 268 -6.44 -4.47 11.11
C TRP A 268 -4.97 -4.12 10.84
N LEU A 269 -4.05 -4.94 11.34
CA LEU A 269 -2.61 -4.81 11.12
C LEU A 269 -2.06 -6.03 10.40
N MET A 270 -1.12 -5.79 9.48
CA MET A 270 -0.36 -6.81 8.77
C MET A 270 1.12 -6.41 8.77
N PRO A 271 1.92 -6.86 9.74
CA PRO A 271 3.36 -6.70 9.71
C PRO A 271 3.99 -7.41 8.51
N ILE A 272 4.95 -6.75 7.86
CA ILE A 272 5.79 -7.34 6.81
C ILE A 272 7.11 -7.73 7.45
N LEU A 273 7.45 -9.02 7.34
CA LEU A 273 8.71 -9.58 7.81
C LEU A 273 9.67 -9.68 6.63
N GLU A 274 10.71 -8.89 6.67
CA GLU A 274 11.61 -8.68 5.54
C GLU A 274 13.07 -8.45 5.96
N SER A 275 13.39 -8.91 7.19
CA SER A 275 14.75 -9.02 7.72
C SER A 275 14.95 -10.33 8.49
N ALA A 276 16.18 -10.76 8.66
CA ALA A 276 16.50 -11.94 9.46
C ALA A 276 15.96 -11.82 10.90
N LEU A 277 16.13 -10.64 11.52
CA LEU A 277 15.64 -10.39 12.87
C LEU A 277 14.11 -10.44 12.96
N GLY A 278 13.40 -9.87 11.95
CA GLY A 278 11.93 -9.93 11.87
C GLY A 278 11.43 -11.38 11.76
N ILE A 279 12.12 -12.23 11.00
CA ILE A 279 11.78 -13.65 10.86
C ILE A 279 12.00 -14.41 12.17
N GLU A 280 13.09 -14.16 12.89
CA GLU A 280 13.33 -14.80 14.19
C GLU A 280 12.26 -14.40 15.22
N ASN A 281 11.79 -13.18 15.18
CA ASN A 281 10.76 -12.65 16.10
C ASN A 281 9.32 -12.88 15.62
N ALA A 282 9.10 -13.61 14.54
CA ALA A 282 7.82 -13.74 13.83
C ALA A 282 6.63 -14.06 14.74
N PHE A 283 6.75 -15.00 15.69
CA PHE A 283 5.66 -15.36 16.59
C PHE A 283 5.31 -14.22 17.54
N GLY A 284 6.32 -13.57 18.13
CA GLY A 284 6.11 -12.42 19.01
C GLY A 284 5.43 -11.25 18.30
N ILE A 285 5.78 -11.02 17.03
CA ILE A 285 5.16 -10.01 16.16
C ILE A 285 3.72 -10.38 15.83
N ALA A 286 3.47 -11.64 15.42
CA ALA A 286 2.13 -12.14 15.09
C ALA A 286 1.13 -12.05 16.25
N SER A 287 1.61 -12.27 17.47
CA SER A 287 0.81 -12.26 18.70
C SER A 287 0.85 -10.93 19.46
N ALA A 288 1.42 -9.88 18.87
CA ALA A 288 1.65 -8.61 19.57
C ALA A 288 0.38 -7.91 20.03
N THR A 289 -0.68 -7.94 19.21
CA THR A 289 -2.01 -7.37 19.51
C THR A 289 -3.10 -8.15 18.80
N GLU A 290 -4.34 -8.06 19.32
CA GLU A 290 -5.54 -8.70 18.73
C GLU A 290 -5.89 -8.15 17.34
N THR A 291 -5.40 -6.98 16.98
CA THR A 291 -5.61 -6.37 15.66
C THR A 291 -4.70 -6.92 14.58
N VAL A 292 -3.64 -7.67 14.91
CA VAL A 292 -2.84 -8.40 13.92
C VAL A 292 -3.70 -9.54 13.36
N VAL A 293 -3.91 -9.54 12.05
CA VAL A 293 -4.73 -10.56 11.35
C VAL A 293 -3.93 -11.38 10.35
N ALA A 294 -2.75 -10.90 9.98
CA ALA A 294 -1.87 -11.59 9.03
C ALA A 294 -0.42 -11.17 9.24
N LEU A 295 0.50 -12.03 8.80
CA LEU A 295 1.89 -11.67 8.51
C LEU A 295 2.10 -11.69 7.00
N ALA A 296 2.93 -10.80 6.48
CA ALA A 296 3.36 -10.79 5.09
C ALA A 296 4.88 -11.01 4.99
N MET A 297 5.31 -11.72 3.95
CA MET A 297 6.72 -11.91 3.61
C MET A 297 7.18 -10.83 2.63
N GLY A 298 8.34 -10.20 2.89
CA GLY A 298 9.02 -9.29 1.97
C GLY A 298 10.34 -9.90 1.49
N LEU A 299 10.32 -10.63 0.36
CA LEU A 299 11.48 -11.42 -0.09
C LEU A 299 12.61 -10.55 -0.64
N GLU A 300 12.33 -9.42 -1.26
CA GLU A 300 13.37 -8.57 -1.86
C GLU A 300 14.28 -8.00 -0.76
N ASP A 301 13.68 -7.37 0.26
CA ASP A 301 14.40 -6.81 1.40
C ASP A 301 15.04 -7.92 2.24
N TYR A 302 14.35 -9.05 2.44
CA TYR A 302 14.89 -10.19 3.20
C TYR A 302 16.16 -10.76 2.56
N THR A 303 16.17 -10.98 1.24
CA THR A 303 17.36 -11.50 0.56
C THR A 303 18.48 -10.47 0.50
N ALA A 304 18.14 -9.17 0.44
CA ALA A 304 19.12 -8.10 0.56
C ALA A 304 19.73 -8.03 1.96
N ASP A 305 18.94 -8.20 3.03
CA ASP A 305 19.41 -8.25 4.42
C ASP A 305 20.34 -9.44 4.66
N LEU A 306 20.03 -10.61 4.08
CA LEU A 306 20.92 -11.78 4.11
C LEU A 306 22.18 -11.65 3.24
N GLY A 307 22.23 -10.67 2.31
CA GLY A 307 23.31 -10.52 1.35
C GLY A 307 23.35 -11.63 0.30
N VAL A 308 22.19 -12.22 -0.06
CA VAL A 308 22.08 -13.30 -1.03
C VAL A 308 21.20 -12.92 -2.22
N ARG A 309 21.42 -13.61 -3.35
CA ARG A 309 20.59 -13.40 -4.52
C ARG A 309 19.28 -14.18 -4.38
N LYS A 310 18.15 -13.53 -4.65
CA LYS A 310 16.85 -14.17 -4.80
C LYS A 310 16.84 -15.06 -6.05
N THR A 311 16.36 -16.30 -5.91
CA THR A 311 16.28 -17.30 -7.00
C THR A 311 14.84 -17.77 -7.20
N LEU A 312 14.54 -18.34 -8.38
CA LEU A 312 13.23 -18.95 -8.65
C LEU A 312 13.00 -20.21 -7.81
N GLU A 313 14.08 -20.95 -7.52
CA GLU A 313 14.07 -22.13 -6.66
C GLU A 313 13.75 -21.78 -5.22
N GLY A 314 14.12 -20.58 -4.76
CA GLY A 314 13.78 -20.00 -3.47
C GLY A 314 14.34 -20.76 -2.27
N GLN A 315 15.49 -21.44 -2.43
CA GLN A 315 16.14 -22.19 -1.34
C GLN A 315 16.63 -21.24 -0.25
N GLU A 316 17.15 -20.07 -0.64
CA GLU A 316 17.63 -19.01 0.25
C GLU A 316 16.54 -18.47 1.19
N SER A 317 15.28 -18.57 0.77
CA SER A 317 14.13 -18.03 1.51
C SER A 317 13.24 -19.10 2.16
N LEU A 318 13.54 -20.39 1.95
CA LEU A 318 12.68 -21.49 2.40
C LEU A 318 12.48 -21.48 3.92
N TYR A 319 13.57 -21.31 4.70
CA TYR A 319 13.49 -21.23 6.15
C TYR A 319 12.58 -20.10 6.61
N ALA A 320 12.81 -18.89 6.10
CA ALA A 320 12.05 -17.71 6.49
C ALA A 320 10.54 -17.85 6.17
N ARG A 321 10.21 -18.35 4.98
CA ARG A 321 8.83 -18.59 4.55
C ARG A 321 8.14 -19.62 5.45
N MET A 322 8.80 -20.76 5.75
CA MET A 322 8.24 -21.77 6.65
C MET A 322 8.14 -21.27 8.10
N ARG A 323 9.12 -20.49 8.57
CA ARG A 323 9.10 -19.88 9.90
C ARG A 323 7.95 -18.91 10.06
N LEU A 324 7.71 -18.07 9.04
CA LEU A 324 6.57 -17.15 9.01
C LEU A 324 5.23 -17.88 9.04
N VAL A 325 5.05 -18.91 8.20
CA VAL A 325 3.81 -19.71 8.16
C VAL A 325 3.57 -20.37 9.52
N ASN A 326 4.59 -20.98 10.11
CA ASN A 326 4.50 -21.61 11.42
C ASN A 326 4.11 -20.60 12.52
N ALA A 327 4.74 -19.42 12.54
CA ALA A 327 4.45 -18.35 13.49
C ALA A 327 3.02 -17.81 13.33
N ALA A 328 2.58 -17.59 12.09
CA ALA A 328 1.23 -17.14 11.79
C ALA A 328 0.18 -18.16 12.27
N ARG A 329 0.39 -19.45 12.00
CA ARG A 329 -0.51 -20.52 12.47
C ARG A 329 -0.55 -20.63 13.99
N ALA A 330 0.60 -20.53 14.65
CA ALA A 330 0.70 -20.56 16.11
C ALA A 330 -0.04 -19.36 16.78
N ALA A 331 -0.06 -18.21 16.11
CA ALA A 331 -0.77 -17.02 16.58
C ALA A 331 -2.24 -16.94 16.11
N GLY A 332 -2.71 -17.88 15.28
CA GLY A 332 -4.07 -17.87 14.73
C GLY A 332 -4.32 -16.73 13.74
N VAL A 333 -3.30 -16.34 12.95
CA VAL A 333 -3.38 -15.30 11.91
C VAL A 333 -3.02 -15.87 10.55
N GLN A 334 -3.34 -15.14 9.47
CA GLN A 334 -3.04 -15.55 8.10
C GLN A 334 -1.54 -15.37 7.78
N ALA A 335 -1.02 -16.23 6.90
CA ALA A 335 0.29 -16.07 6.28
C ALA A 335 0.12 -15.62 4.83
N ASN A 336 0.79 -14.55 4.44
CA ASN A 336 0.74 -14.01 3.09
C ASN A 336 2.15 -13.93 2.49
N ASP A 337 2.31 -14.46 1.28
CA ASP A 337 3.60 -14.51 0.63
C ASP A 337 3.95 -13.21 -0.11
N SER A 338 5.18 -13.11 -0.55
CA SER A 338 5.76 -11.97 -1.26
C SER A 338 5.15 -11.80 -2.66
N VAL A 339 5.51 -10.70 -3.32
CA VAL A 339 5.19 -10.44 -4.72
C VAL A 339 6.03 -11.29 -5.66
N PHE A 340 5.48 -11.60 -6.85
CA PHE A 340 6.23 -12.14 -7.97
C PHE A 340 6.58 -10.97 -8.91
N SER A 341 7.87 -10.69 -9.05
CA SER A 341 8.34 -9.43 -9.66
C SER A 341 8.25 -9.41 -11.19
N ASP A 342 8.33 -10.56 -11.86
CA ASP A 342 8.20 -10.62 -13.32
C ASP A 342 6.74 -10.61 -13.75
N VAL A 343 6.26 -9.44 -14.18
CA VAL A 343 4.88 -9.24 -14.65
C VAL A 343 4.61 -9.98 -15.97
N GLY A 344 5.65 -10.27 -16.76
CA GLY A 344 5.55 -10.96 -18.05
C GLY A 344 5.42 -12.47 -17.93
N ASP A 345 5.98 -13.05 -16.86
CA ASP A 345 6.02 -14.50 -16.64
C ASP A 345 4.81 -15.01 -15.83
N ILE A 346 3.69 -15.19 -16.49
CA ILE A 346 2.45 -15.72 -15.87
C ILE A 346 2.59 -17.19 -15.49
N ALA A 347 3.36 -17.97 -16.26
CA ALA A 347 3.58 -19.39 -15.95
C ALA A 347 4.42 -19.55 -14.68
N GLY A 348 5.50 -18.80 -14.54
CA GLY A 348 6.32 -18.76 -13.33
C GLY A 348 5.53 -18.25 -12.11
N LEU A 349 4.67 -17.24 -12.29
CA LEU A 349 3.75 -16.79 -11.24
C LEU A 349 2.83 -17.93 -10.76
N SER A 350 2.21 -18.68 -11.69
CA SER A 350 1.33 -19.80 -11.35
C SER A 350 2.06 -20.86 -10.54
N VAL A 351 3.26 -21.27 -10.97
CA VAL A 351 4.11 -22.23 -10.24
C VAL A 351 4.45 -21.70 -8.84
N SER A 352 4.86 -20.44 -8.74
CA SER A 352 5.17 -19.79 -7.47
C SER A 352 3.97 -19.75 -6.52
N ALA A 353 2.79 -19.38 -7.02
CA ALA A 353 1.57 -19.30 -6.22
C ALA A 353 1.10 -20.67 -5.71
N HIS A 354 1.18 -21.72 -6.53
CA HIS A 354 0.89 -23.09 -6.09
C HIS A 354 1.89 -23.57 -5.03
N ARG A 355 3.19 -23.25 -5.19
CA ARG A 355 4.21 -23.55 -4.17
C ARG A 355 3.88 -22.84 -2.86
N SER A 356 3.54 -21.54 -2.90
CA SER A 356 3.14 -20.74 -1.73
C SER A 356 1.96 -21.37 -1.01
N ARG A 357 0.89 -21.73 -1.74
CA ARG A 357 -0.26 -22.47 -1.18
C ARG A 357 0.17 -23.78 -0.54
N GLY A 358 1.02 -24.56 -1.21
CA GLY A 358 1.56 -25.83 -0.69
C GLY A 358 2.35 -25.68 0.60
N MET A 359 2.99 -24.53 0.82
CA MET A 359 3.71 -24.18 2.06
C MET A 359 2.78 -23.71 3.18
N GLY A 360 1.50 -23.43 2.89
CA GLY A 360 0.51 -22.99 3.86
C GLY A 360 0.22 -21.48 3.88
N PHE A 361 0.70 -20.75 2.89
CA PHE A 361 0.27 -19.36 2.67
C PHE A 361 -1.19 -19.32 2.20
N GLU A 362 -1.88 -18.20 2.47
CA GLU A 362 -3.29 -17.98 2.11
C GLU A 362 -3.46 -16.93 1.00
N GLY A 363 -2.37 -16.34 0.54
CA GLY A 363 -2.33 -15.37 -0.53
C GLY A 363 -0.94 -14.80 -0.74
N MET A 364 -0.82 -13.91 -1.72
CA MET A 364 0.43 -13.23 -2.03
C MET A 364 0.19 -11.81 -2.54
N GLY A 365 1.22 -10.99 -2.55
CA GLY A 365 1.19 -9.67 -3.16
C GLY A 365 1.17 -9.76 -4.69
N CYS A 366 0.58 -8.77 -5.35
CA CYS A 366 0.68 -8.59 -6.81
C CYS A 366 0.91 -7.12 -7.15
N ILE A 367 1.68 -6.88 -8.22
CA ILE A 367 2.10 -5.54 -8.66
C ILE A 367 1.48 -5.13 -10.00
N HIS A 368 0.68 -6.02 -10.59
CA HIS A 368 -0.04 -5.74 -11.83
C HIS A 368 -1.38 -6.49 -11.85
N PRO A 369 -2.47 -5.89 -12.39
CA PRO A 369 -3.78 -6.52 -12.44
C PRO A 369 -3.84 -7.90 -13.10
N ARG A 370 -3.02 -8.15 -14.14
CA ARG A 370 -2.95 -9.46 -14.82
C ARG A 370 -2.50 -10.62 -13.93
N GLN A 371 -1.92 -10.33 -12.76
CA GLN A 371 -1.49 -11.34 -11.80
C GLN A 371 -2.65 -11.82 -10.88
N ILE A 372 -3.76 -11.08 -10.83
CA ILE A 372 -4.86 -11.34 -9.88
C ILE A 372 -5.52 -12.69 -10.15
N GLU A 373 -5.93 -12.93 -11.40
CA GLU A 373 -6.64 -14.16 -11.76
C GLU A 373 -5.78 -15.42 -11.56
N PRO A 374 -4.53 -15.49 -12.06
CA PRO A 374 -3.65 -16.63 -11.79
C PRO A 374 -3.42 -16.90 -10.29
N ILE A 375 -3.33 -15.84 -9.47
CA ILE A 375 -3.22 -15.97 -8.02
C ILE A 375 -4.53 -16.55 -7.44
N HIS A 376 -5.68 -16.04 -7.84
CA HIS A 376 -6.97 -16.53 -7.37
C HIS A 376 -7.16 -18.02 -7.71
N GLU A 377 -6.81 -18.44 -8.93
CA GLU A 377 -6.86 -19.84 -9.36
C GLU A 377 -5.93 -20.73 -8.52
N ALA A 378 -4.68 -20.30 -8.32
CA ALA A 378 -3.70 -21.08 -7.57
C ALA A 378 -4.09 -21.26 -6.09
N PHE A 379 -4.71 -20.25 -5.46
CA PHE A 379 -5.14 -20.31 -4.06
C PHE A 379 -6.56 -20.87 -3.88
N ALA A 380 -7.34 -21.03 -4.95
CA ALA A 380 -8.65 -21.66 -4.88
C ALA A 380 -8.52 -23.19 -4.73
N PRO A 381 -9.42 -23.82 -3.94
CA PRO A 381 -9.55 -25.28 -3.98
C PRO A 381 -10.05 -25.74 -5.34
N THR A 382 -9.51 -26.83 -5.85
CA THR A 382 -10.01 -27.49 -7.07
C THR A 382 -11.32 -28.25 -6.78
N SER A 383 -12.13 -28.52 -7.83
CA SER A 383 -13.35 -29.31 -7.69
C SER A 383 -13.10 -30.67 -7.04
N ASN A 384 -12.04 -31.37 -7.46
CA ASN A 384 -11.67 -32.67 -6.88
C ASN A 384 -11.26 -32.54 -5.38
N GLU A 385 -10.58 -31.47 -4.98
CA GLU A 385 -10.26 -31.23 -3.57
C GLU A 385 -11.52 -30.96 -2.75
N ILE A 386 -12.47 -30.20 -3.30
CA ILE A 386 -13.75 -29.89 -2.66
C ILE A 386 -14.58 -31.17 -2.48
N GLU A 387 -14.79 -31.95 -3.54
CA GLU A 387 -15.53 -33.22 -3.50
C GLU A 387 -14.91 -34.15 -2.46
N ARG A 388 -13.59 -34.31 -2.50
CA ARG A 388 -12.88 -35.16 -1.54
C ARG A 388 -13.02 -34.70 -0.10
N ALA A 389 -12.96 -33.37 0.13
CA ALA A 389 -13.15 -32.80 1.46
C ALA A 389 -14.58 -33.00 1.99
N GLN A 390 -15.60 -32.88 1.12
CA GLN A 390 -16.98 -33.14 1.46
C GLN A 390 -17.18 -34.62 1.83
N GLU A 391 -16.68 -35.57 1.01
CA GLU A 391 -16.70 -37.00 1.33
C GLU A 391 -16.08 -37.31 2.71
N ILE A 392 -14.97 -36.69 3.03
CA ILE A 392 -14.28 -36.85 4.33
C ILE A 392 -15.17 -36.34 5.48
N CYS A 393 -15.79 -35.17 5.32
CA CYS A 393 -16.69 -34.59 6.32
C CYS A 393 -17.91 -35.48 6.55
N ASP A 394 -18.57 -35.93 5.48
CA ASP A 394 -19.74 -36.79 5.52
C ASP A 394 -19.46 -38.15 6.15
N ALA A 395 -18.32 -38.77 5.78
CA ALA A 395 -17.90 -40.05 6.34
C ALA A 395 -17.65 -39.96 7.86
N PHE A 396 -17.01 -38.87 8.27
CA PHE A 396 -16.71 -38.64 9.69
C PHE A 396 -17.98 -38.36 10.50
N GLU A 397 -18.90 -37.54 10.03
CA GLU A 397 -20.19 -37.26 10.68
C GLU A 397 -21.03 -38.54 10.87
N LYS A 398 -21.06 -39.43 9.86
CA LYS A 398 -21.69 -40.73 9.96
C LYS A 398 -21.01 -41.66 10.98
N ALA A 399 -19.71 -41.57 11.14
CA ALA A 399 -18.95 -42.31 12.17
C ALA A 399 -19.18 -41.77 13.57
N GLU A 400 -19.13 -40.43 13.73
CA GLU A 400 -19.34 -39.73 14.99
C GLU A 400 -20.75 -40.02 15.56
N SER A 401 -21.79 -40.08 14.68
CA SER A 401 -23.15 -40.46 15.08
C SER A 401 -23.27 -41.90 15.60
N LYS A 402 -22.24 -42.73 15.33
CA LYS A 402 -22.13 -44.13 15.83
C LYS A 402 -21.13 -44.24 16.99
N GLY A 403 -20.63 -43.12 17.53
CA GLY A 403 -19.67 -43.10 18.63
C GLY A 403 -18.24 -43.48 18.23
N LEU A 404 -17.92 -43.42 16.91
CA LEU A 404 -16.57 -43.68 16.41
C LEU A 404 -15.80 -42.39 16.19
N SER A 405 -14.53 -42.33 16.59
CA SER A 405 -13.63 -41.18 16.41
C SER A 405 -12.65 -41.31 15.24
N VAL A 406 -12.68 -42.45 14.55
CA VAL A 406 -11.88 -42.76 13.35
C VAL A 406 -12.71 -43.57 12.37
N VAL A 407 -12.56 -43.32 11.08
CA VAL A 407 -13.24 -44.05 10.02
C VAL A 407 -12.29 -44.27 8.85
N SER A 408 -12.52 -45.36 8.09
CA SER A 408 -11.81 -45.62 6.85
C SER A 408 -12.64 -45.12 5.66
N LEU A 409 -12.01 -44.34 4.77
CA LEU A 409 -12.56 -43.99 3.48
C LEU A 409 -11.69 -44.59 2.36
N GLY A 410 -12.16 -45.67 1.78
CA GLY A 410 -11.31 -46.54 0.95
C GLY A 410 -10.16 -47.15 1.77
N SER A 411 -8.93 -47.02 1.30
CA SER A 411 -7.73 -47.47 1.98
C SER A 411 -7.12 -46.52 2.99
N ARG A 412 -7.71 -45.32 3.20
CA ARG A 412 -7.15 -44.26 4.04
C ARG A 412 -7.92 -44.14 5.34
N MET A 413 -7.17 -44.02 6.44
CA MET A 413 -7.69 -43.68 7.76
C MET A 413 -8.00 -42.18 7.83
N ILE A 414 -9.20 -41.85 8.30
CA ILE A 414 -9.69 -40.51 8.56
C ILE A 414 -9.74 -40.31 10.07
N ASP A 415 -8.93 -39.42 10.54
CA ASP A 415 -8.82 -39.01 11.95
C ASP A 415 -9.17 -37.52 12.11
N PRO A 416 -9.35 -36.98 13.31
CA PRO A 416 -9.74 -35.60 13.52
C PRO A 416 -8.87 -34.56 12.82
N PRO A 417 -7.54 -34.68 12.72
CA PRO A 417 -6.71 -33.75 11.94
C PRO A 417 -7.01 -33.72 10.44
N VAL A 418 -7.37 -34.87 9.84
CA VAL A 418 -7.79 -34.98 8.44
C VAL A 418 -9.11 -34.26 8.24
N VAL A 419 -10.07 -34.47 9.15
CA VAL A 419 -11.40 -33.83 9.11
C VAL A 419 -11.28 -32.31 9.26
N LEU A 420 -10.43 -31.85 10.18
CA LEU A 420 -10.20 -30.42 10.38
C LEU A 420 -9.74 -29.73 9.10
N ARG A 421 -8.77 -30.34 8.38
CA ARG A 421 -8.30 -29.83 7.08
C ARG A 421 -9.40 -29.85 6.02
N ALA A 422 -10.21 -30.90 5.97
CA ALA A 422 -11.32 -31.01 5.04
C ALA A 422 -12.39 -29.92 5.30
N ARG A 423 -12.81 -29.73 6.55
CA ARG A 423 -13.75 -28.67 6.93
C ARG A 423 -13.23 -27.28 6.57
N GLN A 424 -11.92 -26.99 6.82
CA GLN A 424 -11.31 -25.73 6.46
C GLN A 424 -11.31 -25.50 4.93
N LEU A 425 -11.08 -26.55 4.15
CA LEU A 425 -11.09 -26.46 2.68
C LEU A 425 -12.51 -26.18 2.16
N VAL A 426 -13.52 -26.86 2.69
CA VAL A 426 -14.94 -26.63 2.34
C VAL A 426 -15.34 -25.19 2.70
N GLU A 427 -14.95 -24.70 3.87
CA GLU A 427 -15.22 -23.33 4.30
C GLU A 427 -14.54 -22.28 3.38
N ASN A 428 -13.30 -22.54 2.99
CA ASN A 428 -12.60 -21.67 2.04
C ASN A 428 -13.27 -21.67 0.65
N ALA A 429 -13.79 -22.83 0.21
CA ALA A 429 -14.55 -22.94 -1.03
C ALA A 429 -15.86 -22.13 -0.98
N ARG A 430 -16.58 -22.15 0.15
CA ARG A 430 -17.77 -21.29 0.37
C ARG A 430 -17.41 -19.81 0.35
N LYS A 431 -16.39 -19.41 1.06
CA LYS A 431 -15.90 -18.00 1.08
C LYS A 431 -15.49 -17.52 -0.31
N ALA A 432 -14.97 -18.42 -1.15
CA ALA A 432 -14.60 -18.13 -2.53
C ALA A 432 -15.80 -18.15 -3.50
N GLY A 433 -17.00 -18.54 -3.05
CA GLY A 433 -18.19 -18.65 -3.87
C GLY A 433 -18.16 -19.83 -4.85
N LEU A 434 -17.34 -20.86 -4.59
CA LEU A 434 -17.22 -22.07 -5.43
C LEU A 434 -18.29 -23.10 -5.11
N ILE A 435 -18.83 -23.06 -3.90
CA ILE A 435 -19.96 -23.90 -3.43
C ILE A 435 -20.89 -23.08 -2.53
N HIS A 436 -22.13 -23.52 -2.38
CA HIS A 436 -23.16 -22.89 -1.54
C HIS A 436 -23.19 -23.41 -0.11
#